data_1ec701326e6dae9b795390834f27670c
#
_entry.id   1ec701326e6dae9b795390834f27670c
#
_cell.length_a   1.000
_cell.length_b   1.000
_cell.length_c   1.000
_cell.angle_alpha   90.00
_cell.angle_beta   90.00
_cell.angle_gamma   90.00
#
_symmetry.space_group_name_H-M   'P 1'
#
loop_
_entity.id
_entity.type
_entity.pdbx_description
1 polymer ?
#
loop_
_entity_poly.entity_id
_entity_poly.type
_entity_poly.pdbx_seq_one_letter_code
_entity_poly.pdbx_strand_id
1 'polypeptide(L)'
;AALEDIHTEGYAVAQQTLRDNAALPPAERAEAAILESCRWLSRTQAFVFIENDAEFLLRRLPQEVKSAHYHDDEVHIRALLEGSGLQPKGGMALAAATVRGLILTVSHQEQIGELYPKVLETLVRGACKELF
;
A
#
# COMPACT_ATOMS: atom_id res chain seq x y z
N ALA A 1 10.08 3.35 15.74
CA ALA A 1 10.71 2.13 15.23
C ALA A 1 10.90 2.21 13.73
N ALA A 2 11.81 1.41 13.19
CA ALA A 2 12.14 1.43 11.76
C ALA A 2 10.93 1.15 10.86
N LEU A 3 10.04 0.27 11.27
CA LEU A 3 8.84 -0.06 10.49
C LEU A 3 7.90 1.15 10.39
N GLU A 4 7.71 1.88 11.48
CA GLU A 4 6.88 3.09 11.49
C GLU A 4 7.47 4.18 10.60
N ASP A 5 8.79 4.34 10.61
CA ASP A 5 9.48 5.32 9.76
C ASP A 5 9.28 5.00 8.28
N ILE A 6 9.36 3.74 7.90
CA ILE A 6 9.14 3.29 6.52
C ILE A 6 7.69 3.55 6.10
N HIS A 7 6.71 3.26 6.96
CA HIS A 7 5.31 3.53 6.67
C HIS A 7 5.04 5.03 6.50
N THR A 8 5.67 5.85 7.34
CA THR A 8 5.56 7.31 7.25
C THR A 8 6.14 7.84 5.94
N GLU A 9 7.32 7.34 5.54
CA GLU A 9 7.97 7.71 4.28
C GLU A 9 7.13 7.25 3.07
N GLY A 10 6.59 6.04 3.12
CA GLY A 10 5.71 5.53 2.07
C GLY A 10 4.44 6.36 1.92
N TYR A 11 3.86 6.81 3.03
CA TYR A 11 2.72 7.71 3.03
C TYR A 11 3.09 9.06 2.39
N ALA A 12 4.27 9.58 2.69
CA ALA A 12 4.76 10.82 2.09
C ALA A 12 4.91 10.70 0.56
N VAL A 13 5.38 9.55 0.08
CA VAL A 13 5.46 9.26 -1.37
C VAL A 13 4.06 9.29 -1.98
N ALA A 14 3.07 8.67 -1.34
CA ALA A 14 1.69 8.69 -1.81
C ALA A 14 1.14 10.10 -1.89
N GLN A 15 1.34 10.91 -0.86
CA GLN A 15 0.88 12.30 -0.83
C GLN A 15 1.54 13.13 -1.92
N GLN A 16 2.83 12.97 -2.14
CA GLN A 16 3.55 13.68 -3.20
C GLN A 16 3.02 13.28 -4.58
N THR A 17 2.77 11.99 -4.81
CA THR A 17 2.23 11.50 -6.08
C THR A 17 0.84 12.08 -6.36
N LEU A 18 -0.01 12.18 -5.32
CA LEU A 18 -1.33 12.82 -5.47
C LEU A 18 -1.20 14.28 -5.90
N ARG A 19 -0.26 15.01 -5.29
CA ARG A 19 0.00 16.42 -5.64
C ARG A 19 0.52 16.55 -7.07
N ASP A 20 1.47 15.71 -7.46
CA ASP A 20 2.08 15.74 -8.78
C ASP A 20 1.07 15.41 -9.90
N ASN A 21 0.01 14.69 -9.57
CA ASN A 21 -1.02 14.26 -10.51
C ASN A 21 -2.38 14.92 -10.24
N ALA A 22 -2.36 16.12 -9.64
CA ALA A 22 -3.59 16.85 -9.28
C ALA A 22 -4.49 17.14 -10.48
N ALA A 23 -3.94 17.22 -11.69
CA ALA A 23 -4.71 17.47 -12.92
C ALA A 23 -5.42 16.23 -13.47
N LEU A 24 -5.06 15.04 -13.00
CA LEU A 24 -5.68 13.79 -13.46
C LEU A 24 -7.03 13.55 -12.76
N PRO A 25 -7.94 12.79 -13.41
CA PRO A 25 -9.16 12.33 -12.76
C PRO A 25 -8.88 11.54 -11.47
N PRO A 26 -9.82 11.52 -10.51
CA PRO A 26 -9.59 10.83 -9.23
C PRO A 26 -9.13 9.37 -9.35
N ALA A 27 -9.71 8.59 -10.25
CA ALA A 27 -9.34 7.19 -10.45
C ALA A 27 -7.87 7.04 -10.89
N GLU A 28 -7.44 7.86 -11.84
CA GLU A 28 -6.06 7.83 -12.33
C GLU A 28 -5.08 8.36 -11.28
N ARG A 29 -5.48 9.35 -10.50
CA ARG A 29 -4.69 9.86 -9.39
C ARG A 29 -4.46 8.79 -8.33
N ALA A 30 -5.52 8.09 -7.94
CA ALA A 30 -5.43 7.01 -6.96
C ALA A 30 -4.53 5.88 -7.46
N GLU A 31 -4.70 5.46 -8.72
CA GLU A 31 -3.87 4.43 -9.34
C GLU A 31 -2.38 4.82 -9.31
N ALA A 32 -2.06 6.04 -9.69
CA ALA A 32 -0.69 6.53 -9.69
C ALA A 32 -0.09 6.51 -8.29
N ALA A 33 -0.85 6.97 -7.28
CA ALA A 33 -0.39 7.00 -5.89
C ALA A 33 -0.15 5.59 -5.34
N ILE A 34 -1.06 4.66 -5.60
CA ILE A 34 -0.93 3.27 -5.16
C ILE A 34 0.30 2.63 -5.83
N LEU A 35 0.43 2.76 -7.14
CA LEU A 35 1.52 2.15 -7.88
C LEU A 35 2.89 2.70 -7.45
N GLU A 36 3.02 4.01 -7.34
CA GLU A 36 4.29 4.63 -6.93
C GLU A 36 4.66 4.29 -5.49
N SER A 37 3.69 4.25 -4.59
CA SER A 37 3.93 3.83 -3.21
C SER A 37 4.44 2.39 -3.15
N CYS A 38 3.81 1.48 -3.88
CA CYS A 38 4.24 0.08 -3.93
C CYS A 38 5.61 -0.08 -4.59
N ARG A 39 5.89 0.69 -5.63
CA ARG A 39 7.21 0.69 -6.28
C ARG A 39 8.29 1.18 -5.33
N TRP A 40 8.02 2.23 -4.59
CA TRP A 40 8.95 2.75 -3.59
C TRP A 40 9.24 1.70 -2.52
N LEU A 41 8.21 1.06 -1.99
CA LEU A 41 8.36 -0.02 -1.00
C LEU A 41 9.16 -1.19 -1.58
N SER A 42 8.90 -1.55 -2.84
CA SER A 42 9.60 -2.65 -3.52
C SER A 42 11.10 -2.37 -3.66
N ARG A 43 11.48 -1.11 -3.87
CA ARG A 43 12.89 -0.71 -3.97
C ARG A 43 13.56 -0.58 -2.61
N THR A 44 12.79 -0.52 -1.53
CA THR A 44 13.30 -0.36 -0.17
C THR A 44 13.52 -1.75 0.43
N GLN A 45 14.71 -2.33 0.22
CA GLN A 45 15.03 -3.68 0.70
C GLN A 45 14.79 -3.85 2.20
N ALA A 46 15.05 -2.79 2.97
CA ALA A 46 14.78 -2.80 4.41
C ALA A 46 13.30 -3.07 4.73
N PHE A 47 12.37 -2.58 3.89
CA PHE A 47 10.94 -2.85 4.08
C PHE A 47 10.64 -4.34 3.99
N VAL A 48 11.12 -5.02 2.94
CA VAL A 48 10.87 -6.44 2.74
C VAL A 48 11.36 -7.25 3.93
N PHE A 49 12.57 -6.96 4.39
CA PHE A 49 13.19 -7.64 5.52
C PHE A 49 12.43 -7.37 6.82
N ILE A 50 12.12 -6.10 7.09
CA ILE A 50 11.43 -5.69 8.32
C ILE A 50 10.00 -6.23 8.36
N GLU A 51 9.27 -6.25 7.24
CA GLU A 51 7.91 -6.79 7.19
C GLU A 51 7.88 -8.28 7.47
N ASN A 52 8.85 -9.04 6.94
CA ASN A 52 8.93 -10.46 7.24
C ASN A 52 9.22 -10.72 8.73
N ASP A 53 10.14 -9.95 9.33
CA ASP A 53 10.42 -10.05 10.76
C ASP A 53 9.24 -9.58 11.60
N ALA A 54 8.59 -8.47 11.19
CA ALA A 54 7.44 -7.94 11.90
C ALA A 54 6.28 -8.94 11.90
N GLU A 55 6.01 -9.60 10.77
CA GLU A 55 4.98 -10.63 10.68
C GLU A 55 5.25 -11.78 11.65
N PHE A 56 6.49 -12.24 11.71
CA PHE A 56 6.91 -13.30 12.62
C PHE A 56 6.73 -12.87 14.07
N LEU A 57 7.13 -11.65 14.43
CA LEU A 57 7.01 -11.11 15.77
C LEU A 57 5.56 -10.86 16.17
N LEU A 58 4.74 -10.33 15.24
CA LEU A 58 3.33 -10.03 15.48
C LEU A 58 2.54 -11.27 15.88
N ARG A 59 2.90 -12.44 15.35
CA ARG A 59 2.23 -13.71 15.72
C ARG A 59 2.36 -14.03 17.21
N ARG A 60 3.35 -13.45 17.88
CA ARG A 60 3.65 -13.68 19.30
C ARG A 60 3.16 -12.56 20.21
N LEU A 61 2.62 -11.48 19.63
CA LEU A 61 2.16 -10.33 20.39
C LEU A 61 0.69 -10.47 20.78
N PRO A 62 0.27 -9.77 21.86
CA PRO A 62 -1.15 -9.70 22.22
C PRO A 62 -2.00 -9.15 21.09
N GLN A 63 -3.26 -9.58 21.02
CA GLN A 63 -4.18 -9.18 19.97
C GLN A 63 -4.37 -7.67 19.91
N GLU A 64 -4.35 -6.99 21.05
CA GLU A 64 -4.50 -5.53 21.09
C GLU A 64 -3.39 -4.80 20.33
N VAL A 65 -2.14 -5.29 20.45
CA VAL A 65 -0.98 -4.72 19.76
C VAL A 65 -1.09 -4.97 18.26
N LYS A 66 -1.50 -6.18 17.86
CA LYS A 66 -1.73 -6.51 16.45
C LYS A 66 -2.80 -5.63 15.84
N SER A 67 -3.92 -5.43 16.54
CA SER A 67 -5.04 -4.63 16.07
C SER A 67 -4.64 -3.17 15.89
N ALA A 68 -3.82 -2.63 16.79
CA ALA A 68 -3.32 -1.25 16.68
C ALA A 68 -2.45 -1.08 15.43
N HIS A 69 -1.53 -2.03 15.17
CA HIS A 69 -0.67 -2.00 14.00
C HIS A 69 -1.49 -1.99 12.69
N TYR A 70 -2.45 -2.91 12.57
CA TYR A 70 -3.29 -3.01 11.38
C TYR A 70 -4.20 -1.80 11.22
N HIS A 71 -4.65 -1.22 12.32
CA HIS A 71 -5.47 -0.02 12.30
C HIS A 71 -4.69 1.18 11.74
N ASP A 72 -3.45 1.36 12.16
CA ASP A 72 -2.60 2.46 11.67
C ASP A 72 -2.36 2.36 10.17
N ASP A 73 -2.09 1.15 9.68
CA ASP A 73 -1.94 0.90 8.25
C ASP A 73 -3.22 1.26 7.48
N GLU A 74 -4.37 0.86 8.00
CA GLU A 74 -5.65 1.16 7.38
C GLU A 74 -5.92 2.66 7.32
N VAL A 75 -5.58 3.40 8.38
CA VAL A 75 -5.74 4.86 8.41
C VAL A 75 -4.95 5.52 7.28
N HIS A 76 -3.70 5.11 7.07
CA HIS A 76 -2.86 5.65 6.01
C HIS A 76 -3.40 5.34 4.61
N ILE A 77 -3.87 4.11 4.41
CA ILE A 77 -4.45 3.68 3.13
C ILE A 77 -5.73 4.46 2.83
N ARG A 78 -6.61 4.60 3.82
CA ARG A 78 -7.85 5.36 3.67
C ARG A 78 -7.56 6.83 3.35
N ALA A 79 -6.56 7.42 4.00
CA ALA A 79 -6.16 8.80 3.75
C ALA A 79 -5.68 9.00 2.31
N LEU A 80 -4.95 8.05 1.76
CA LEU A 80 -4.53 8.06 0.35
C LEU A 80 -5.75 8.07 -0.58
N LEU A 81 -6.68 7.16 -0.34
CA LEU A 81 -7.88 7.01 -1.19
C LEU A 81 -8.78 8.25 -1.09
N GLU A 82 -9.00 8.75 0.11
CA GLU A 82 -9.79 9.97 0.34
C GLU A 82 -9.12 11.19 -0.30
N GLY A 83 -7.79 11.29 -0.19
CA GLY A 83 -7.02 12.37 -0.78
C GLY A 83 -7.07 12.42 -2.29
N SER A 84 -7.38 11.30 -2.95
CA SER A 84 -7.58 11.27 -4.40
C SER A 84 -8.92 11.84 -4.85
N GLY A 85 -9.89 11.95 -3.93
CA GLY A 85 -11.24 12.39 -4.23
C GLY A 85 -12.14 11.28 -4.79
N LEU A 86 -11.70 10.04 -4.69
CA LEU A 86 -12.37 8.90 -5.32
C LEU A 86 -13.47 8.31 -4.43
N GLN A 87 -14.53 7.83 -5.07
CA GLN A 87 -15.57 7.03 -4.42
C GLN A 87 -15.48 5.59 -4.95
N PRO A 88 -14.87 4.67 -4.20
CA PRO A 88 -14.68 3.30 -4.69
C PRO A 88 -16.01 2.56 -4.88
N LYS A 89 -16.12 1.74 -5.92
CA LYS A 89 -17.34 0.98 -6.27
C LYS A 89 -17.56 -0.06 -5.20
N GLY A 90 -17.16 -0.60 -4.47
CA GLY A 90 -17.52 -1.56 -3.41
C GLY A 90 -17.39 -0.98 -2.01
N GLY A 91 -17.17 0.33 -1.92
CA GLY A 91 -16.98 1.01 -0.66
C GLY A 91 -15.51 1.13 -0.25
N MET A 92 -15.26 2.02 0.70
CA MET A 92 -13.90 2.34 1.16
C MET A 92 -13.22 1.14 1.85
N ALA A 93 -13.98 0.34 2.60
CA ALA A 93 -13.42 -0.81 3.31
C ALA A 93 -12.83 -1.85 2.35
N LEU A 94 -13.53 -2.16 1.26
CA LEU A 94 -13.02 -3.09 0.24
C LEU A 94 -11.79 -2.51 -0.45
N ALA A 95 -11.82 -1.24 -0.80
CA ALA A 95 -10.69 -0.58 -1.45
C ALA A 95 -9.45 -0.58 -0.55
N ALA A 96 -9.61 -0.24 0.73
CA ALA A 96 -8.51 -0.22 1.67
C ALA A 96 -7.91 -1.62 1.88
N ALA A 97 -8.75 -2.64 2.00
CA ALA A 97 -8.30 -4.03 2.14
C ALA A 97 -7.56 -4.51 0.89
N THR A 98 -8.03 -4.12 -0.29
CA THR A 98 -7.38 -4.47 -1.56
C THR A 98 -5.99 -3.81 -1.67
N VAL A 99 -5.88 -2.54 -1.32
CA VAL A 99 -4.57 -1.86 -1.30
C VAL A 99 -3.63 -2.53 -0.31
N ARG A 100 -4.12 -2.92 0.86
CA ARG A 100 -3.32 -3.68 1.83
C ARG A 100 -2.81 -4.98 1.21
N GLY A 101 -3.65 -5.71 0.49
CA GLY A 101 -3.25 -6.93 -0.21
C GLY A 101 -2.12 -6.69 -1.21
N LEU A 102 -2.20 -5.59 -1.96
CA LEU A 102 -1.13 -5.20 -2.89
C LEU A 102 0.17 -4.92 -2.15
N ILE A 103 0.12 -4.22 -1.03
CA ILE A 103 1.30 -3.93 -0.21
C ILE A 103 1.92 -5.23 0.34
N LEU A 104 1.09 -6.18 0.77
CA LEU A 104 1.58 -7.47 1.27
C LEU A 104 2.34 -8.26 0.21
N THR A 105 1.99 -8.12 -1.08
CA THR A 105 2.76 -8.79 -2.13
C THR A 105 4.20 -8.29 -2.21
N VAL A 106 4.42 -7.02 -1.83
CA VAL A 106 5.77 -6.43 -1.86
C VAL A 106 6.73 -7.18 -0.94
N SER A 107 6.27 -7.57 0.26
CA SER A 107 7.11 -8.30 1.21
C SER A 107 7.45 -9.72 0.75
N HIS A 108 6.72 -10.25 -0.23
CA HIS A 108 6.94 -11.59 -0.79
C HIS A 108 7.43 -11.55 -2.23
N GLN A 109 7.98 -10.42 -2.69
CA GLN A 109 8.39 -10.23 -4.08
C GLN A 109 9.45 -11.24 -4.53
N GLU A 110 10.32 -11.71 -3.65
CA GLU A 110 11.33 -12.71 -4.00
C GLU A 110 10.72 -14.03 -4.43
N GLN A 111 9.59 -14.40 -3.85
CA GLN A 111 8.88 -15.63 -4.19
C GLN A 111 8.24 -15.55 -5.58
N ILE A 112 7.93 -14.34 -6.04
CA ILE A 112 7.35 -14.12 -7.36
C ILE A 112 8.45 -14.06 -8.43
N GLY A 113 9.60 -13.47 -8.09
CA GLY A 113 10.78 -13.50 -8.93
C GLY A 113 10.98 -12.25 -9.78
N GLU A 114 11.76 -12.40 -10.84
CA GLU A 114 12.21 -11.28 -11.67
C GLU A 114 11.08 -10.52 -12.37
N LEU A 115 9.95 -11.15 -12.58
CA LEU A 115 8.80 -10.52 -13.21
C LEU A 115 8.00 -9.63 -12.26
N TYR A 116 8.38 -9.56 -10.98
CA TYR A 116 7.59 -8.84 -9.98
C TYR A 116 7.25 -7.39 -10.38
N PRO A 117 8.16 -6.57 -10.94
CA PRO A 117 7.79 -5.22 -11.34
C PRO A 117 6.61 -5.18 -12.31
N LYS A 118 6.55 -6.11 -13.26
CA LYS A 118 5.43 -6.23 -14.19
C LYS A 118 4.19 -6.81 -13.52
N VAL A 119 4.36 -7.77 -12.63
CA VAL A 119 3.27 -8.37 -11.85
C VAL A 119 2.63 -7.30 -10.97
N LEU A 120 3.43 -6.49 -10.30
CA LEU A 120 2.92 -5.40 -9.46
C LEU A 120 2.08 -4.40 -10.27
N GLU A 121 2.59 -3.96 -11.41
CA GLU A 121 1.87 -3.05 -12.30
C GLU A 121 0.55 -3.67 -12.75
N THR A 122 0.56 -4.95 -13.14
CA THR A 122 -0.63 -5.69 -13.58
C THR A 122 -1.67 -5.77 -12.45
N LEU A 123 -1.22 -6.11 -11.24
CA LEU A 123 -2.11 -6.23 -10.09
C LEU A 123 -2.72 -4.88 -9.70
N VAL A 124 -1.93 -3.82 -9.68
CA VAL A 124 -2.42 -2.49 -9.32
C VAL A 124 -3.43 -2.00 -10.36
N ARG A 125 -3.12 -2.11 -11.62
CA ARG A 125 -4.02 -1.66 -12.70
C ARG A 125 -5.31 -2.47 -12.72
N GLY A 126 -5.21 -3.79 -12.55
CA GLY A 126 -6.39 -4.66 -12.50
C GLY A 126 -7.28 -4.35 -11.31
N ALA A 127 -6.70 -4.17 -10.13
CA ALA A 127 -7.44 -3.81 -8.93
C ALA A 127 -8.12 -2.46 -9.08
N CYS A 128 -7.41 -1.46 -9.60
CA CYS A 128 -7.97 -0.12 -9.78
C CYS A 128 -9.09 -0.11 -10.81
N LYS A 129 -8.97 -0.89 -11.87
CA LYS A 129 -10.03 -1.03 -12.87
C LYS A 129 -11.31 -1.59 -12.26
N GLU A 130 -11.17 -2.55 -11.35
CA GLU A 130 -12.33 -3.17 -10.70
C GLU A 130 -12.94 -2.27 -9.63
N LEU A 131 -12.11 -1.56 -8.87
CA LEU A 131 -12.56 -0.74 -7.73
C LEU A 131 -13.04 0.65 -8.13
N PHE A 132 -12.53 1.18 -9.22
CA PHE A 132 -12.72 2.57 -9.62
C PHE A 132 -13.40 2.67 -10.97
#